data_5ece141ec3c001234d52a9b3bd513d2b
#
_entry.id   5ece141ec3c001234d52a9b3bd513d2b
#
_cell.length_a   1.000
_cell.length_b   1.000
_cell.length_c   1.000
_cell.angle_alpha   90.00
_cell.angle_beta   90.00
_cell.angle_gamma   90.00
#
_symmetry.space_group_name_H-M   'P 1'
#
loop_
_entity.id
_entity.type
_entity.pdbx_description
1 polymer ?
#
loop_
_entity_poly.entity_id
_entity_poly.type
_entity_poly.pdbx_seq_one_letter_code
_entity_poly.pdbx_strand_id
1 'polypeptide(L)'
;MSPFVALQYLLPHRLLSSIALRIARIEAPWFKNAMIRFIANKFGVDWREAASADLADYKHFNAFFTRALKPGARVAAGDERTILMPADGRISQCGPIRYGRLFQAKGFDFSAEELLADGEL
;
A
#
# COMPACT_ATOMS: atom_id res chain seq x y z
N MET A 1 -22.34 12.50 -12.90
CA MET A 1 -21.08 11.71 -12.91
C MET A 1 -20.10 12.39 -13.86
N SER A 2 -18.85 12.59 -13.45
CA SER A 2 -17.81 13.10 -14.35
C SER A 2 -17.57 12.09 -15.49
N PRO A 3 -17.33 12.54 -16.76
CA PRO A 3 -17.00 11.64 -17.88
C PRO A 3 -15.80 10.73 -17.58
N PHE A 4 -14.88 11.21 -16.76
CA PHE A 4 -13.72 10.46 -16.27
C PHE A 4 -14.12 9.25 -15.41
N VAL A 5 -15.11 9.42 -14.54
CA VAL A 5 -15.62 8.33 -13.69
C VAL A 5 -16.36 7.30 -14.54
N ALA A 6 -17.17 7.72 -15.52
CA ALA A 6 -17.84 6.79 -16.44
C ALA A 6 -16.83 5.95 -17.25
N LEU A 7 -15.73 6.56 -17.70
CA LEU A 7 -14.66 5.85 -18.39
C LEU A 7 -14.01 4.78 -17.50
N GLN A 8 -13.85 5.04 -16.21
CA GLN A 8 -13.28 4.06 -15.28
C GLN A 8 -14.12 2.79 -15.15
N TYR A 9 -15.46 2.90 -15.23
CA TYR A 9 -16.35 1.71 -15.20
C TYR A 9 -16.25 0.85 -16.45
N LEU A 10 -15.85 1.44 -17.60
CA LEU A 10 -15.66 0.72 -18.87
C LEU A 10 -14.30 0.02 -18.96
N LEU A 11 -13.34 0.40 -18.13
CA LEU A 11 -12.01 -0.18 -18.16
C LEU A 11 -12.00 -1.59 -17.54
N PRO A 12 -11.41 -2.59 -18.23
CA PRO A 12 -11.27 -3.94 -17.70
C PRO A 12 -10.21 -3.99 -16.58
N HIS A 13 -10.58 -3.62 -15.35
CA HIS A 13 -9.65 -3.48 -14.22
C HIS A 13 -8.79 -4.71 -13.99
N ARG A 14 -9.35 -5.92 -14.17
CA ARG A 14 -8.58 -7.18 -14.02
C ARG A 14 -7.47 -7.31 -15.06
N LEU A 15 -7.76 -6.92 -16.31
CA LEU A 15 -6.77 -6.95 -17.38
C LEU A 15 -5.66 -5.93 -17.12
N LEU A 16 -6.03 -4.69 -16.76
CA LEU A 16 -5.05 -3.65 -16.42
C LEU A 16 -4.16 -4.06 -15.25
N SER A 17 -4.73 -4.62 -14.19
CA SER A 17 -3.96 -5.12 -13.06
C SER A 17 -3.03 -6.27 -13.44
N SER A 18 -3.48 -7.17 -14.32
CA SER A 18 -2.65 -8.26 -14.83
C SER A 18 -1.49 -7.76 -15.68
N ILE A 19 -1.73 -6.75 -16.53
CA ILE A 19 -0.68 -6.10 -17.34
C ILE A 19 0.32 -5.39 -16.42
N ALA A 20 -0.16 -4.61 -15.46
CA ALA A 20 0.70 -3.92 -14.50
C ALA A 20 1.58 -4.91 -13.72
N LEU A 21 1.02 -6.04 -13.29
CA LEU A 21 1.78 -7.08 -12.60
C LEU A 21 2.83 -7.73 -13.51
N ARG A 22 2.51 -7.99 -14.78
CA ARG A 22 3.49 -8.52 -15.77
C ARG A 22 4.64 -7.54 -15.97
N ILE A 23 4.35 -6.25 -16.13
CA ILE A 23 5.36 -5.19 -16.25
C ILE A 23 6.23 -5.14 -14.99
N ALA A 24 5.61 -5.15 -13.81
CA ALA A 24 6.32 -5.12 -12.54
C ALA A 24 7.20 -6.36 -12.28
N ARG A 25 7.00 -7.45 -13.03
CA ARG A 25 7.77 -8.70 -12.97
C ARG A 25 8.76 -8.88 -14.12
N ILE A 26 8.99 -7.86 -14.92
CA ILE A 26 10.06 -7.90 -15.95
C ILE A 26 11.42 -7.94 -15.23
N GLU A 27 12.22 -8.98 -15.59
CA GLU A 27 13.53 -9.23 -14.96
C GLU A 27 14.71 -8.56 -15.68
N ALA A 28 14.47 -7.92 -16.83
CA ALA A 28 15.52 -7.21 -17.58
C ALA A 28 16.20 -6.16 -16.68
N PRO A 29 17.52 -6.26 -16.40
CA PRO A 29 18.19 -5.44 -15.39
C PRO A 29 18.08 -3.94 -15.65
N TRP A 30 18.19 -3.52 -16.91
CA TRP A 30 18.07 -2.11 -17.28
C TRP A 30 16.68 -1.57 -16.98
N PHE A 31 15.64 -2.34 -17.29
CA PHE A 31 14.24 -1.94 -17.09
C PHE A 31 13.88 -1.92 -15.61
N LYS A 32 14.14 -3.01 -14.88
CA LYS A 32 13.83 -3.08 -13.45
C LYS A 32 14.53 -1.99 -12.66
N ASN A 33 15.83 -1.76 -12.95
CA ASN A 33 16.60 -0.76 -12.23
C ASN A 33 16.10 0.67 -12.50
N ALA A 34 15.74 0.97 -13.76
CA ALA A 34 15.15 2.27 -14.10
C ALA A 34 13.80 2.46 -13.39
N MET A 35 12.93 1.45 -13.39
CA MET A 35 11.64 1.49 -12.74
C MET A 35 11.75 1.64 -11.22
N ILE A 36 12.64 0.88 -10.59
CA ILE A 36 12.89 0.97 -9.13
C ILE A 36 13.37 2.37 -8.78
N ARG A 37 14.39 2.90 -9.48
CA ARG A 37 14.92 4.24 -9.21
C ARG A 37 13.88 5.33 -9.42
N PHE A 38 13.11 5.24 -10.49
CA PHE A 38 12.04 6.21 -10.78
C PHE A 38 11.00 6.25 -9.65
N ILE A 39 10.49 5.09 -9.22
CA ILE A 39 9.49 4.99 -8.15
C ILE A 39 10.09 5.40 -6.82
N ALA A 40 11.29 4.94 -6.48
CA ALA A 40 11.95 5.28 -5.23
C ALA A 40 12.19 6.79 -5.09
N ASN A 41 12.65 7.44 -6.15
CA ASN A 41 12.87 8.89 -6.15
C ASN A 41 11.55 9.66 -6.09
N LYS A 42 10.54 9.23 -6.86
CA LYS A 42 9.24 9.91 -6.90
C LYS A 42 8.50 9.89 -5.56
N PHE A 43 8.62 8.79 -4.81
CA PHE A 43 7.93 8.61 -3.54
C PHE A 43 8.84 8.74 -2.31
N GLY A 44 10.10 9.11 -2.47
CA GLY A 44 11.03 9.32 -1.36
C GLY A 44 11.30 8.05 -0.56
N VAL A 45 11.41 6.90 -1.23
CA VAL A 45 11.63 5.61 -0.56
C VAL A 45 13.01 5.57 0.08
N ASP A 46 13.08 5.35 1.38
CA ASP A 46 14.34 5.18 2.09
C ASP A 46 14.88 3.74 1.90
N TRP A 47 15.96 3.64 1.14
CA TRP A 47 16.64 2.38 0.87
C TRP A 47 17.40 1.83 2.08
N ARG A 48 17.74 2.69 3.04
CA ARG A 48 18.51 2.29 4.24
C ARG A 48 17.74 1.34 5.13
N GLU A 49 16.42 1.37 5.06
CA GLU A 49 15.53 0.50 5.82
C GLU A 49 15.34 -0.87 5.17
N ALA A 50 15.67 -1.02 3.89
CA ALA A 50 15.55 -2.29 3.19
C ALA A 50 16.58 -3.32 3.68
N ALA A 51 16.20 -4.60 3.72
CA ALA A 51 17.10 -5.70 4.08
C ALA A 51 18.31 -5.75 3.16
N SER A 52 18.14 -5.44 1.88
CA SER A 52 19.22 -5.19 0.94
C SER A 52 19.08 -3.82 0.27
N ALA A 53 20.18 -3.10 0.15
CA ALA A 53 20.27 -1.86 -0.61
C ALA A 53 20.76 -2.08 -2.05
N ASP A 54 21.18 -3.30 -2.41
CA ASP A 54 21.65 -3.62 -3.76
C ASP A 54 20.47 -3.96 -4.68
N LEU A 55 20.39 -3.28 -5.81
CA LEU A 55 19.39 -3.56 -6.84
C LEU A 55 19.56 -4.95 -7.49
N ALA A 56 20.74 -5.52 -7.42
CA ALA A 56 21.03 -6.85 -7.96
C ALA A 56 20.25 -7.95 -7.21
N ASP A 57 19.96 -7.74 -5.92
CA ASP A 57 19.25 -8.70 -5.07
C ASP A 57 17.75 -8.82 -5.41
N TYR A 58 17.24 -7.88 -6.18
CA TYR A 58 15.84 -7.89 -6.58
C TYR A 58 15.70 -8.38 -8.02
N LYS A 59 15.00 -9.49 -8.23
CA LYS A 59 14.77 -10.06 -9.58
C LYS A 59 14.01 -9.10 -10.50
N HIS A 60 13.05 -8.39 -9.96
CA HIS A 60 12.14 -7.48 -10.67
C HIS A 60 11.60 -6.39 -9.73
N PHE A 61 10.92 -5.38 -10.28
CA PHE A 61 10.35 -4.28 -9.49
C PHE A 61 9.41 -4.76 -8.38
N ASN A 62 8.55 -5.75 -8.64
CA ASN A 62 7.63 -6.24 -7.60
C ASN A 62 8.37 -6.84 -6.40
N ALA A 63 9.52 -7.51 -6.60
CA ALA A 63 10.34 -8.00 -5.48
C ALA A 63 10.91 -6.84 -4.64
N PHE A 64 11.31 -5.73 -5.28
CA PHE A 64 11.70 -4.52 -4.56
C PHE A 64 10.50 -3.87 -3.83
N PHE A 65 9.34 -3.82 -4.47
CA PHE A 65 8.13 -3.22 -3.88
C PHE A 65 7.68 -3.94 -2.61
N THR A 66 7.77 -5.26 -2.59
CA THR A 66 7.43 -6.12 -1.45
C THR A 66 8.63 -6.51 -0.59
N ARG A 67 9.71 -5.73 -0.62
CA ARG A 67 10.97 -6.05 0.07
C ARG A 67 10.80 -6.17 1.57
N ALA A 68 11.58 -7.04 2.16
CA ALA A 68 11.73 -7.10 3.61
C ALA A 68 12.49 -5.86 4.13
N LEU A 69 12.19 -5.47 5.35
CA LEU A 69 12.93 -4.45 6.07
C LEU A 69 14.05 -5.09 6.90
N LYS A 70 15.07 -4.30 7.24
CA LYS A 70 16.10 -4.72 8.19
C LYS A 70 15.47 -5.02 9.56
N PRO A 71 16.02 -5.96 10.31
CA PRO A 71 15.63 -6.14 11.72
C PRO A 71 15.76 -4.79 12.46
N GLY A 72 14.72 -4.42 13.19
CA GLY A 72 14.70 -3.17 13.95
C GLY A 72 14.42 -1.91 13.15
N ALA A 73 14.20 -1.96 11.84
CA ALA A 73 13.81 -0.80 11.03
C ALA A 73 12.46 -0.19 11.46
N ARG A 74 11.60 -1.03 12.01
CA ARG A 74 10.34 -0.60 12.66
C ARG A 74 10.35 -1.15 14.08
N VAL A 75 10.39 -0.25 15.04
CA VAL A 75 10.33 -0.59 16.45
C VAL A 75 8.91 -0.38 16.93
N ALA A 76 8.29 -1.43 17.43
CA ALA A 76 7.02 -1.31 18.14
C ALA A 76 7.24 -0.48 19.39
N ALA A 77 6.73 0.73 19.41
CA ALA A 77 6.84 1.64 20.55
C ALA A 77 5.53 1.61 21.35
N GLY A 78 5.64 1.44 22.65
CA GLY A 78 4.49 1.43 23.57
C GLY A 78 4.44 0.23 24.46
N ASP A 79 3.38 0.14 25.25
CA ASP A 79 3.08 -0.92 26.20
C ASP A 79 1.92 -1.80 25.72
N GLU A 80 1.45 -2.71 26.59
CA GLU A 80 0.33 -3.62 26.29
C GLU A 80 -1.02 -2.92 26.01
N ARG A 81 -1.11 -1.62 26.28
CA ARG A 81 -2.30 -0.79 26.02
C ARG A 81 -2.18 0.05 24.77
N THR A 82 -1.07 -0.04 24.06
CA THR A 82 -0.82 0.76 22.87
C THR A 82 -1.27 0.02 21.63
N ILE A 83 -2.16 0.62 20.85
CA ILE A 83 -2.52 0.13 19.51
C ILE A 83 -1.52 0.70 18.53
N LEU A 84 -0.80 -0.19 17.85
CA LEU A 84 0.19 0.18 16.85
C LEU A 84 -0.48 0.33 15.49
N MET A 85 0.04 1.26 14.68
CA MET A 85 -0.37 1.39 13.28
C MET A 85 0.13 0.17 12.49
N PRO A 86 -0.75 -0.55 11.80
CA PRO A 86 -0.37 -1.77 11.07
C PRO A 86 0.44 -1.49 9.79
N ALA A 87 0.44 -0.25 9.32
CA ALA A 87 1.14 0.17 8.11
C ALA A 87 1.55 1.64 8.19
N ASP A 88 2.59 2.00 7.45
CA ASP A 88 2.94 3.40 7.25
C ASP A 88 1.85 4.11 6.46
N GLY A 89 1.45 5.31 6.88
CA GLY A 89 0.40 6.05 6.23
C GLY A 89 0.20 7.44 6.80
N ARG A 90 -0.82 8.10 6.27
CA ARG A 90 -1.27 9.40 6.77
C ARG A 90 -2.69 9.25 7.29
N ILE A 91 -2.93 9.71 8.51
CA ILE A 91 -4.27 9.80 9.06
C ILE A 91 -5.01 10.91 8.30
N SER A 92 -6.05 10.55 7.56
CA SER A 92 -6.89 11.51 6.83
C SER A 92 -8.06 12.00 7.67
N GLN A 93 -8.59 11.12 8.51
CA GLN A 93 -9.70 11.43 9.41
C GLN A 93 -9.54 10.66 10.72
N CYS A 94 -9.94 11.27 11.81
CA CYS A 94 -9.99 10.68 13.14
C CYS A 94 -11.19 11.28 13.88
N GLY A 95 -11.99 10.46 14.55
CA GLY A 95 -13.14 10.93 15.30
C GLY A 95 -13.86 9.82 16.04
N PRO A 96 -14.87 10.18 16.88
CA PRO A 96 -15.66 9.20 17.60
C PRO A 96 -16.55 8.40 16.64
N ILE A 97 -16.67 7.11 16.89
CA ILE A 97 -17.69 6.26 16.26
C ILE A 97 -19.06 6.68 16.80
N ARG A 98 -19.98 7.07 15.94
CA ARG A 98 -21.35 7.43 16.31
C ARG A 98 -22.33 6.50 15.61
N TYR A 99 -23.27 5.92 16.37
CA TYR A 99 -24.29 5.01 15.83
C TYR A 99 -23.72 3.82 15.07
N GLY A 100 -22.56 3.30 15.52
CA GLY A 100 -21.90 2.17 14.87
C GLY A 100 -21.31 2.46 13.48
N ARG A 101 -21.32 3.73 13.03
CA ARG A 101 -20.81 4.12 11.71
C ARG A 101 -19.43 4.75 11.80
N LEU A 102 -18.55 4.27 10.93
CA LEU A 102 -17.23 4.81 10.73
C LEU A 102 -17.23 5.73 9.52
N PHE A 103 -16.70 6.93 9.67
CA PHE A 103 -16.39 7.79 8.55
C PHE A 103 -15.17 7.23 7.80
N GLN A 104 -15.24 7.17 6.54
CA GLN A 104 -15.00 6.50 5.51
C GLN A 104 -13.98 6.95 4.50
N ALA A 105 -13.30 6.01 3.89
CA ALA A 105 -12.41 6.29 2.81
C ALA A 105 -13.19 6.31 1.47
N LYS A 106 -12.91 7.29 0.62
CA LYS A 106 -13.38 7.34 -0.78
C LYS A 106 -14.89 7.54 -0.97
N GLY A 107 -15.60 8.18 -0.01
CA GLY A 107 -17.01 8.52 -0.16
C GLY A 107 -17.99 7.41 0.19
N PHE A 108 -17.56 6.38 0.90
CA PHE A 108 -18.41 5.31 1.40
C PHE A 108 -18.44 5.30 2.93
N ASP A 109 -19.59 5.11 3.53
CA ASP A 109 -19.76 4.87 4.95
C ASP A 109 -19.72 3.38 5.22
N PHE A 110 -19.01 2.97 6.26
CA PHE A 110 -18.93 1.59 6.72
C PHE A 110 -19.48 1.49 8.14
N SER A 111 -20.14 0.39 8.48
CA SER A 111 -20.37 0.06 9.88
C SER A 111 -19.08 -0.47 10.51
N ALA A 112 -18.97 -0.34 11.84
CA ALA A 112 -17.85 -0.94 12.56
C ALA A 112 -17.83 -2.46 12.40
N GLU A 113 -19.01 -3.08 12.44
CA GLU A 113 -19.22 -4.52 12.25
C GLU A 113 -18.72 -5.00 10.88
N GLU A 114 -19.10 -4.30 9.80
CA GLU A 114 -18.64 -4.65 8.44
C GLU A 114 -17.13 -4.53 8.28
N LEU A 115 -16.52 -3.52 8.91
CA LEU A 115 -15.08 -3.29 8.79
C LEU A 115 -14.26 -4.28 9.60
N LEU A 116 -14.72 -4.65 10.78
CA LEU A 116 -14.03 -5.58 11.67
C LEU A 116 -14.45 -7.04 11.43
N ALA A 117 -15.45 -7.28 10.59
CA ALA A 117 -16.05 -8.58 10.31
C ALA A 117 -16.54 -9.30 11.59
N ASP A 118 -16.93 -8.52 12.58
CA ASP A 118 -17.40 -9.01 13.88
C ASP A 118 -18.85 -8.53 14.10
N GLY A 119 -19.80 -9.44 14.08
CA GLY A 119 -21.21 -9.14 14.28
C GLY A 119 -21.65 -9.01 15.74
N GLU A 120 -20.71 -9.06 16.70
CA GLU A 120 -20.98 -8.95 18.13
C GLU A 120 -20.46 -7.65 18.78
N LEU A 121 -20.09 -6.63 17.98
CA LEU A 121 -19.64 -5.34 18.47
C LEU A 121 -20.80 -4.36 18.76
#